data_8df2c4702dfa84f62addc40df1fa6f8b
#
_entry.id   8df2c4702dfa84f62addc40df1fa6f8b
#
_cell.length_a   1.000
_cell.length_b   1.000
_cell.length_c   1.000
_cell.angle_alpha   90.00
_cell.angle_beta   90.00
_cell.angle_gamma   90.00
#
_symmetry.space_group_name_H-M   'P 1'
#
loop_
_entity.id
_entity.type
_entity.pdbx_description
1 polymer ?
#
loop_
_entity_poly.entity_id
_entity_poly.type
_entity_poly.pdbx_seq_one_letter_code
_entity_poly.pdbx_strand_id
1 'polypeptide(L)'
;LLLGACATGDAALTTASVPAAAPPPSPGDWKFERRADRVAGGPTTTAYLLVPSKNTVSAKRRPLLPQLASLQLMCFKNEPIIRLHFNYRVGANRSAAVAYRFDEKPGRDANARFLSDFRTIVIEKKADVAAFVDELAASNTLAMRVNSLIVGPTTAEFRVQGAPAAIEEAFAECPLTAGPPRRPAR
;
A
#
# COMPACT_ATOMS: atom_id res chain seq x y z
N LEU A 1 -13.55 -69.28 -48.02
CA LEU A 1 -13.27 -67.86 -48.27
C LEU A 1 -13.82 -67.01 -47.12
N LEU A 2 -13.03 -66.64 -46.17
CA LEU A 2 -13.38 -65.73 -45.03
C LEU A 2 -12.34 -64.60 -45.04
N LEU A 3 -12.81 -63.39 -45.40
CA LEU A 3 -12.03 -62.17 -45.32
C LEU A 3 -12.11 -61.58 -43.84
N GLY A 4 -10.99 -61.49 -43.16
CA GLY A 4 -10.88 -60.84 -41.92
C GLY A 4 -10.61 -59.33 -42.12
N ALA A 5 -11.46 -58.49 -41.54
CA ALA A 5 -11.25 -57.03 -41.48
C ALA A 5 -10.48 -56.65 -40.21
N CYS A 6 -9.28 -56.08 -40.39
CA CYS A 6 -8.51 -55.42 -39.31
C CYS A 6 -9.08 -54.04 -39.08
N ALA A 7 -9.59 -53.79 -37.85
CA ALA A 7 -9.96 -52.44 -37.38
C ALA A 7 -8.73 -51.82 -36.72
N THR A 8 -8.18 -50.77 -37.33
CA THR A 8 -7.15 -49.89 -36.73
C THR A 8 -7.84 -48.89 -35.84
N GLY A 9 -7.63 -49.01 -34.51
CA GLY A 9 -8.08 -48.04 -33.51
C GLY A 9 -7.10 -46.87 -33.42
N ASP A 10 -7.54 -45.72 -33.89
CA ASP A 10 -6.85 -44.44 -33.64
C ASP A 10 -7.06 -44.00 -32.18
N ALA A 11 -6.02 -44.12 -31.37
CA ALA A 11 -6.01 -43.57 -30.03
C ALA A 11 -5.67 -42.07 -30.10
N ALA A 12 -6.69 -41.21 -30.02
CA ALA A 12 -6.52 -39.79 -29.91
C ALA A 12 -5.87 -39.43 -28.56
N LEU A 13 -4.62 -38.99 -28.59
CA LEU A 13 -3.91 -38.41 -27.44
C LEU A 13 -4.54 -37.06 -27.13
N THR A 14 -5.41 -37.02 -26.13
CA THR A 14 -5.93 -35.76 -25.56
C THR A 14 -4.82 -35.09 -24.77
N THR A 15 -4.14 -34.11 -25.35
CA THR A 15 -3.23 -33.24 -24.66
C THR A 15 -4.03 -32.35 -23.71
N ALA A 16 -3.98 -32.63 -22.41
CA ALA A 16 -4.52 -31.77 -21.38
C ALA A 16 -3.74 -30.45 -21.38
N SER A 17 -4.38 -29.37 -21.84
CA SER A 17 -3.85 -28.04 -21.79
C SER A 17 -3.77 -27.62 -20.31
N VAL A 18 -2.55 -27.52 -19.77
CA VAL A 18 -2.28 -26.91 -18.45
C VAL A 18 -2.69 -25.44 -18.53
N PRO A 19 -3.63 -24.97 -17.69
CA PRO A 19 -3.97 -23.54 -17.70
C PRO A 19 -2.73 -22.74 -17.38
N ALA A 20 -2.37 -21.81 -18.27
CA ALA A 20 -1.27 -20.88 -18.05
C ALA A 20 -1.54 -20.11 -16.75
N ALA A 21 -0.59 -20.14 -15.82
CA ALA A 21 -0.65 -19.35 -14.60
C ALA A 21 -0.92 -17.89 -14.97
N ALA A 22 -1.90 -17.25 -14.33
CA ALA A 22 -2.18 -15.84 -14.55
C ALA A 22 -0.89 -15.04 -14.31
N PRO A 23 -0.56 -14.05 -15.16
CA PRO A 23 0.63 -13.23 -14.94
C PRO A 23 0.52 -12.57 -13.56
N PRO A 24 1.63 -12.43 -12.82
CA PRO A 24 1.63 -11.75 -11.54
C PRO A 24 1.02 -10.35 -11.71
N PRO A 25 0.19 -9.88 -10.77
CA PRO A 25 -0.41 -8.55 -10.87
C PRO A 25 0.70 -7.51 -11.02
N SER A 26 0.55 -6.63 -12.00
CA SER A 26 1.47 -5.50 -12.18
C SER A 26 1.55 -4.71 -10.87
N PRO A 27 2.75 -4.27 -10.43
CA PRO A 27 2.94 -3.62 -9.13
C PRO A 27 2.21 -2.28 -8.98
N GLY A 28 1.35 -1.90 -9.92
CA GLY A 28 0.63 -0.63 -9.93
C GLY A 28 1.60 0.57 -9.98
N ASP A 29 1.17 1.70 -9.42
CA ASP A 29 1.99 2.92 -9.35
C ASP A 29 2.95 2.94 -8.14
N TRP A 30 3.10 1.82 -7.42
CA TRP A 30 3.95 1.71 -6.26
C TRP A 30 5.42 1.89 -6.61
N LYS A 31 6.10 2.73 -5.83
CA LYS A 31 7.53 3.00 -5.91
C LYS A 31 8.21 2.50 -4.64
N PHE A 32 9.44 2.05 -4.76
CA PHE A 32 10.22 1.51 -3.67
C PHE A 32 11.48 2.32 -3.45
N GLU A 33 11.71 2.73 -2.21
CA GLU A 33 12.94 3.38 -1.78
C GLU A 33 13.62 2.49 -0.75
N ARG A 34 14.84 2.04 -1.05
CA ARG A 34 15.68 1.26 -0.14
C ARG A 34 16.73 2.17 0.44
N ARG A 35 16.77 2.25 1.76
CA ARG A 35 17.79 2.98 2.50
C ARG A 35 18.52 2.04 3.44
N ALA A 36 19.84 2.15 3.53
CA ALA A 36 20.61 1.53 4.60
C ALA A 36 20.50 2.43 5.84
N ASP A 37 19.94 1.91 6.92
CA ASP A 37 19.99 2.59 8.20
C ASP A 37 21.42 2.46 8.76
N ARG A 38 22.17 3.56 8.72
CA ARG A 38 23.56 3.60 9.20
C ARG A 38 23.68 3.47 10.72
N VAL A 39 22.58 3.64 11.44
CA VAL A 39 22.55 3.61 12.91
C VAL A 39 22.01 2.27 13.43
N ALA A 40 20.94 1.77 12.85
CA ALA A 40 20.32 0.50 13.26
C ALA A 40 20.89 -0.71 12.49
N GLY A 41 21.67 -0.48 11.43
CA GLY A 41 22.48 -1.54 10.77
C GLY A 41 21.73 -2.45 9.80
N GLY A 42 20.51 -2.10 9.34
CA GLY A 42 19.75 -2.90 8.38
C GLY A 42 19.22 -2.09 7.18
N PRO A 43 18.94 -2.74 6.04
CA PRO A 43 18.23 -2.08 4.95
C PRO A 43 16.77 -1.84 5.37
N THR A 44 16.25 -0.65 5.12
CA THR A 44 14.84 -0.32 5.30
C THR A 44 14.22 -0.06 3.94
N THR A 45 13.16 -0.79 3.61
CA THR A 45 12.38 -0.55 2.39
C THR A 45 11.14 0.27 2.72
N THR A 46 10.91 1.31 1.93
CA THR A 46 9.67 2.08 1.94
C THR A 46 8.96 1.88 0.62
N ALA A 47 7.75 1.32 0.64
CA ALA A 47 6.87 1.33 -0.51
C ALA A 47 6.00 2.58 -0.46
N TYR A 48 5.88 3.33 -1.55
CA TYR A 48 5.09 4.56 -1.55
C TYR A 48 4.37 4.84 -2.86
N LEU A 49 3.26 5.58 -2.71
CA LEU A 49 2.51 6.20 -3.79
C LEU A 49 2.61 7.71 -3.66
N LEU A 50 2.65 8.44 -4.77
CA LEU A 50 2.67 9.89 -4.81
C LEU A 50 1.57 10.40 -5.72
N VAL A 51 0.69 11.27 -5.20
CA VAL A 51 -0.46 11.81 -5.94
C VAL A 51 -0.64 13.30 -5.67
N PRO A 52 -1.31 14.05 -6.56
CA PRO A 52 -1.78 15.39 -6.26
C PRO A 52 -2.77 15.38 -5.10
N SER A 53 -2.66 16.36 -4.20
CA SER A 53 -3.65 16.61 -3.15
C SER A 53 -4.46 17.87 -3.44
N LYS A 54 -5.70 17.91 -2.94
CA LYS A 54 -6.62 19.03 -3.09
C LYS A 54 -7.03 19.56 -1.73
N ASN A 55 -7.06 20.87 -1.55
CA ASN A 55 -7.58 21.52 -0.35
C ASN A 55 -8.28 22.84 -0.67
N THR A 56 -8.93 23.44 0.31
CA THR A 56 -9.70 24.67 0.13
C THR A 56 -8.84 25.85 -0.31
N VAL A 57 -7.59 25.92 0.16
CA VAL A 57 -6.68 27.03 -0.19
C VAL A 57 -6.18 26.88 -1.64
N SER A 58 -5.79 25.67 -2.05
CA SER A 58 -5.34 25.40 -3.42
C SER A 58 -6.47 25.56 -4.44
N ALA A 59 -7.72 25.33 -4.04
CA ALA A 59 -8.87 25.58 -4.91
C ALA A 59 -9.08 27.07 -5.19
N LYS A 60 -8.74 27.95 -4.23
CA LYS A 60 -8.90 29.41 -4.35
C LYS A 60 -7.66 30.11 -4.91
N ARG A 61 -6.48 29.61 -4.62
CA ARG A 61 -5.19 30.17 -5.03
C ARG A 61 -4.41 29.08 -5.73
N ARG A 62 -4.13 29.22 -7.01
CA ARG A 62 -3.26 28.28 -7.73
C ARG A 62 -1.85 28.35 -7.13
N PRO A 63 -1.39 27.35 -6.39
CA PRO A 63 -0.04 27.34 -5.84
C PRO A 63 0.98 27.26 -7.00
N LEU A 64 2.12 27.92 -6.84
CA LEU A 64 3.22 27.87 -7.84
C LEU A 64 3.79 26.45 -8.00
N LEU A 65 3.74 25.65 -6.94
CA LEU A 65 4.19 24.26 -6.95
C LEU A 65 3.00 23.32 -6.71
N PRO A 66 2.99 22.14 -7.35
CA PRO A 66 1.94 21.16 -7.11
C PRO A 66 1.94 20.71 -5.65
N GLN A 67 0.75 20.65 -5.07
CA GLN A 67 0.57 20.10 -3.74
C GLN A 67 0.43 18.59 -3.86
N LEU A 68 1.32 17.87 -3.19
CA LEU A 68 1.43 16.42 -3.29
C LEU A 68 1.19 15.77 -1.94
N ALA A 69 0.58 14.59 -1.98
CA ALA A 69 0.46 13.66 -0.88
C ALA A 69 1.14 12.34 -1.24
N SER A 70 1.82 11.73 -0.28
CA SER A 70 2.45 10.42 -0.43
C SER A 70 1.93 9.48 0.65
N LEU A 71 1.37 8.34 0.23
CA LEU A 71 1.09 7.21 1.11
C LEU A 71 2.35 6.34 1.17
N GLN A 72 2.81 6.00 2.37
CA GLN A 72 4.05 5.25 2.58
C GLN A 72 3.81 4.10 3.56
N LEU A 73 4.29 2.92 3.18
CA LEU A 73 4.37 1.72 4.01
C LEU A 73 5.84 1.49 4.35
N MET A 74 6.17 1.33 5.62
CA MET A 74 7.57 1.14 6.03
C MET A 74 7.69 0.54 7.44
N CYS A 75 8.84 -0.05 7.73
CA CYS A 75 9.25 -0.39 9.07
C CYS A 75 9.87 0.83 9.78
N PHE A 76 9.49 1.05 11.01
CA PHE A 76 10.13 2.02 11.89
C PHE A 76 10.37 1.37 13.26
N LYS A 77 11.63 1.27 13.68
CA LYS A 77 12.04 0.58 14.93
C LYS A 77 11.49 -0.86 15.02
N ASN A 78 11.58 -1.61 13.94
CA ASN A 78 11.05 -2.98 13.80
C ASN A 78 9.52 -3.10 13.93
N GLU A 79 8.79 -2.00 13.81
CA GLU A 79 7.33 -2.00 13.79
C GLU A 79 6.79 -1.47 12.47
N PRO A 80 5.75 -2.11 11.91
CA PRO A 80 5.12 -1.64 10.69
C PRO A 80 4.32 -0.37 10.98
N ILE A 81 4.52 0.64 10.16
CA ILE A 81 3.78 1.91 10.23
C ILE A 81 3.28 2.33 8.85
N ILE A 82 2.21 3.12 8.86
CA ILE A 82 1.69 3.78 7.67
C ILE A 82 1.88 5.28 7.85
N ARG A 83 2.44 5.93 6.83
CA ARG A 83 2.63 7.39 6.82
C ARG A 83 1.86 8.00 5.67
N LEU A 84 1.18 9.10 5.95
CA LEU A 84 0.65 10.02 4.94
C LEU A 84 1.47 11.31 5.04
N HIS A 85 2.26 11.59 4.01
CA HIS A 85 3.14 12.77 3.98
C HIS A 85 2.70 13.76 2.91
N PHE A 86 2.70 15.05 3.27
CA PHE A 86 2.41 16.16 2.37
C PHE A 86 3.68 17.01 2.15
N ASN A 87 3.89 17.52 0.94
CA ASN A 87 5.01 18.42 0.67
C ASN A 87 4.80 19.86 1.20
N TYR A 88 3.69 20.09 1.91
CA TYR A 88 3.34 21.35 2.57
C TYR A 88 2.76 21.10 3.97
N ARG A 89 2.68 22.14 4.79
CA ARG A 89 2.16 22.02 6.16
C ARG A 89 0.64 21.87 6.14
N VAL A 90 0.14 20.82 6.79
CA VAL A 90 -1.28 20.47 6.91
C VAL A 90 -1.76 20.56 8.35
N GLY A 91 -0.92 20.19 9.32
CA GLY A 91 -1.25 20.18 10.74
C GLY A 91 -0.94 21.47 11.47
N ALA A 92 -1.67 21.76 12.55
CA ALA A 92 -1.43 22.84 13.50
C ALA A 92 -1.08 22.30 14.90
N ASN A 93 -1.53 21.13 15.24
CA ASN A 93 -1.30 20.44 16.50
C ASN A 93 -1.04 18.95 16.24
N ARG A 94 -0.77 18.18 17.30
CA ARG A 94 -0.47 16.74 17.17
C ARG A 94 -1.67 15.85 16.85
N SER A 95 -2.90 16.32 17.06
CA SER A 95 -4.10 15.57 16.73
C SER A 95 -4.35 15.60 15.22
N ALA A 96 -4.53 14.45 14.61
CA ALA A 96 -4.88 14.31 13.20
C ALA A 96 -6.26 13.69 13.07
N ALA A 97 -7.23 14.50 12.65
CA ALA A 97 -8.54 13.99 12.24
C ALA A 97 -8.42 13.53 10.78
N VAL A 98 -8.20 12.23 10.62
CA VAL A 98 -8.02 11.57 9.32
C VAL A 98 -9.16 10.61 9.10
N ALA A 99 -9.85 10.75 7.98
CA ALA A 99 -10.80 9.75 7.50
C ALA A 99 -10.28 9.10 6.23
N TYR A 100 -10.57 7.84 6.03
CA TYR A 100 -10.22 7.12 4.81
C TYR A 100 -11.34 6.21 4.33
N ARG A 101 -11.32 5.89 3.05
CA ARG A 101 -12.27 4.99 2.40
C ARG A 101 -11.56 4.20 1.32
N PHE A 102 -11.75 2.90 1.34
CA PHE A 102 -11.32 2.00 0.28
C PHE A 102 -12.48 1.73 -0.68
N ASP A 103 -12.24 1.90 -1.97
CA ASP A 103 -13.23 1.73 -3.03
C ASP A 103 -14.57 2.43 -2.67
N GLU A 104 -15.69 1.76 -2.85
CA GLU A 104 -17.03 2.25 -2.49
C GLU A 104 -17.49 1.84 -1.07
N LYS A 105 -16.57 1.33 -0.23
CA LYS A 105 -16.90 0.95 1.15
C LYS A 105 -17.19 2.18 2.02
N PRO A 106 -17.90 2.03 3.15
CA PRO A 106 -18.10 3.11 4.09
C PRO A 106 -16.77 3.71 4.59
N GLY A 107 -16.72 5.03 4.71
CA GLY A 107 -15.56 5.73 5.27
C GLY A 107 -15.34 5.42 6.74
N ARG A 108 -14.09 5.44 7.18
CA ARG A 108 -13.66 5.22 8.57
C ARG A 108 -12.71 6.31 9.03
N ASP A 109 -12.70 6.57 10.33
CA ASP A 109 -11.71 7.44 10.95
C ASP A 109 -10.44 6.64 11.30
N ALA A 110 -9.29 7.21 11.02
CA ALA A 110 -8.00 6.66 11.40
C ALA A 110 -7.56 7.18 12.77
N ASN A 111 -7.08 6.27 13.63
CA ASN A 111 -6.38 6.64 14.84
C ASN A 111 -4.94 7.04 14.49
N ALA A 112 -4.74 8.32 14.23
CA ALA A 112 -3.52 8.86 13.66
C ALA A 112 -3.04 10.12 14.40
N ARG A 113 -1.77 10.47 14.26
CA ARG A 113 -1.20 11.71 14.80
C ARG A 113 -0.25 12.38 13.81
N PHE A 114 -0.09 13.69 13.95
CA PHE A 114 0.96 14.42 13.25
C PHE A 114 2.33 14.23 13.89
N LEU A 115 3.36 14.12 13.07
CA LEU A 115 4.74 14.32 13.49
C LEU A 115 5.01 15.82 13.74
N SER A 116 6.18 16.15 14.29
CA SER A 116 6.57 17.52 14.62
C SER A 116 6.72 18.46 13.42
N ASP A 117 6.85 17.90 12.22
CA ASP A 117 6.89 18.66 10.96
C ASP A 117 5.52 19.18 10.52
N PHE A 118 4.44 18.67 11.12
CA PHE A 118 3.05 18.98 10.76
C PHE A 118 2.72 18.76 9.27
N ARG A 119 3.52 17.96 8.60
CA ARG A 119 3.34 17.51 7.21
C ARG A 119 3.11 16.02 7.13
N THR A 120 3.54 15.28 8.16
CA THR A 120 3.50 13.83 8.20
C THR A 120 2.52 13.37 9.27
N ILE A 121 1.63 12.49 8.87
CA ILE A 121 0.66 11.80 9.72
C ILE A 121 1.07 10.34 9.77
N VAL A 122 0.97 9.71 10.95
CA VAL A 122 1.31 8.30 11.15
C VAL A 122 0.14 7.55 11.78
N ILE A 123 -0.08 6.34 11.27
CA ILE A 123 -0.86 5.27 11.90
C ILE A 123 0.17 4.26 12.39
N GLU A 124 0.26 4.06 13.71
CA GLU A 124 1.33 3.27 14.32
C GLU A 124 0.83 2.19 15.28
N LYS A 125 -0.46 2.21 15.68
CA LYS A 125 -1.00 1.14 16.49
C LYS A 125 -1.12 -0.13 15.65
N LYS A 126 -0.49 -1.21 16.09
CA LYS A 126 -0.40 -2.47 15.36
C LYS A 126 -1.75 -3.01 14.86
N ALA A 127 -2.80 -2.92 15.69
CA ALA A 127 -4.15 -3.33 15.28
C ALA A 127 -4.73 -2.47 14.16
N ASP A 128 -4.50 -1.13 14.22
CA ASP A 128 -5.00 -0.20 13.21
C ASP A 128 -4.21 -0.34 11.90
N VAL A 129 -2.90 -0.58 11.99
CA VAL A 129 -2.04 -0.87 10.82
C VAL A 129 -2.47 -2.17 10.16
N ALA A 130 -2.70 -3.25 10.93
CA ALA A 130 -3.14 -4.53 10.39
C ALA A 130 -4.49 -4.40 9.66
N ALA A 131 -5.49 -3.78 10.31
CA ALA A 131 -6.81 -3.57 9.70
C ALA A 131 -6.74 -2.73 8.42
N PHE A 132 -5.91 -1.68 8.41
CA PHE A 132 -5.71 -0.85 7.22
C PHE A 132 -5.05 -1.64 6.08
N VAL A 133 -4.03 -2.43 6.38
CA VAL A 133 -3.28 -3.22 5.40
C VAL A 133 -4.12 -4.34 4.80
N ASP A 134 -4.95 -5.01 5.62
CA ASP A 134 -5.87 -6.04 5.13
C ASP A 134 -6.87 -5.46 4.10
N GLU A 135 -7.42 -4.26 4.37
CA GLU A 135 -8.31 -3.59 3.43
C GLU A 135 -7.56 -3.07 2.20
N LEU A 136 -6.34 -2.54 2.39
CA LEU A 136 -5.49 -2.04 1.31
C LEU A 136 -5.15 -3.15 0.31
N ALA A 137 -4.82 -4.35 0.81
CA ALA A 137 -4.47 -5.50 -0.02
C ALA A 137 -5.63 -5.97 -0.93
N ALA A 138 -6.87 -5.74 -0.51
CA ALA A 138 -8.09 -6.19 -1.20
C ALA A 138 -8.77 -5.09 -2.02
N SER A 139 -8.15 -3.91 -2.19
CA SER A 139 -8.79 -2.73 -2.78
C SER A 139 -8.02 -2.20 -3.99
N ASN A 140 -8.72 -1.42 -4.83
CA ASN A 140 -8.14 -0.77 -6.00
C ASN A 140 -7.87 0.72 -5.79
N THR A 141 -8.67 1.36 -4.94
CA THR A 141 -8.57 2.80 -4.65
C THR A 141 -8.63 3.08 -3.16
N LEU A 142 -7.96 4.15 -2.75
CA LEU A 142 -7.99 4.67 -1.39
C LEU A 142 -8.17 6.18 -1.45
N ALA A 143 -9.27 6.67 -0.92
CA ALA A 143 -9.49 8.08 -0.69
C ALA A 143 -9.18 8.42 0.77
N MET A 144 -8.33 9.43 1.01
CA MET A 144 -7.99 9.93 2.34
C MET A 144 -8.37 11.40 2.47
N ARG A 145 -8.88 11.77 3.64
CA ARG A 145 -9.22 13.15 3.99
C ARG A 145 -8.62 13.52 5.33
N VAL A 146 -7.94 14.64 5.36
CA VAL A 146 -7.39 15.26 6.58
C VAL A 146 -8.13 16.56 6.83
N ASN A 147 -8.74 16.71 8.00
CA ASN A 147 -9.36 17.97 8.40
C ASN A 147 -8.29 18.89 9.00
N SER A 148 -7.83 19.84 8.18
CA SER A 148 -6.79 20.79 8.56
C SER A 148 -7.41 22.12 8.99
N LEU A 149 -6.94 22.66 10.12
CA LEU A 149 -7.30 24.01 10.58
C LEU A 149 -6.57 25.13 9.79
N ILE A 150 -5.49 24.76 9.07
CA ILE A 150 -4.65 25.73 8.35
C ILE A 150 -5.10 25.87 6.89
N VAL A 151 -5.31 24.76 6.19
CA VAL A 151 -5.59 24.72 4.76
C VAL A 151 -6.98 24.17 4.43
N GLY A 152 -7.79 23.90 5.46
CA GLY A 152 -9.11 23.30 5.32
C GLY A 152 -9.07 21.82 4.98
N PRO A 153 -10.24 21.21 4.67
CA PRO A 153 -10.30 19.81 4.27
C PRO A 153 -9.34 19.53 3.12
N THR A 154 -8.44 18.57 3.34
CA THR A 154 -7.40 18.16 2.40
C THR A 154 -7.65 16.73 1.99
N THR A 155 -7.75 16.46 0.69
CA THR A 155 -8.03 15.13 0.14
C THR A 155 -6.91 14.65 -0.78
N ALA A 156 -6.68 13.34 -0.77
CA ALA A 156 -5.78 12.66 -1.68
C ALA A 156 -6.41 11.31 -2.08
N GLU A 157 -6.33 10.95 -3.36
CA GLU A 157 -6.86 9.70 -3.90
C GLU A 157 -5.73 8.91 -4.53
N PHE A 158 -5.55 7.67 -4.07
CA PHE A 158 -4.50 6.77 -4.48
C PHE A 158 -5.07 5.59 -5.25
N ARG A 159 -4.40 5.19 -6.33
CA ARG A 159 -4.59 3.89 -6.98
C ARG A 159 -3.70 2.91 -6.26
N VAL A 160 -4.30 1.93 -5.59
CA VAL A 160 -3.57 1.01 -4.70
C VAL A 160 -3.41 -0.40 -5.27
N GLN A 161 -3.73 -0.60 -6.54
CA GLN A 161 -3.48 -1.88 -7.21
C GLN A 161 -2.02 -2.30 -7.00
N GLY A 162 -1.79 -3.61 -6.78
CA GLY A 162 -0.45 -4.11 -6.47
C GLY A 162 -0.04 -3.95 -5.02
N ALA A 163 -0.93 -3.47 -4.15
CA ALA A 163 -0.68 -3.34 -2.71
C ALA A 163 -0.14 -4.60 -2.03
N PRO A 164 -0.58 -5.84 -2.34
CA PRO A 164 -0.03 -7.04 -1.72
C PRO A 164 1.50 -7.14 -1.86
N ALA A 165 2.04 -6.91 -3.05
CA ALA A 165 3.49 -6.94 -3.28
C ALA A 165 4.20 -5.78 -2.56
N ALA A 166 3.58 -4.59 -2.52
CA ALA A 166 4.13 -3.44 -1.81
C ALA A 166 4.17 -3.65 -0.28
N ILE A 167 3.15 -4.29 0.28
CA ILE A 167 3.07 -4.65 1.70
C ILE A 167 4.16 -5.67 2.05
N GLU A 168 4.30 -6.73 1.25
CA GLU A 168 5.32 -7.77 1.45
C GLU A 168 6.73 -7.17 1.46
N GLU A 169 7.06 -6.35 0.48
CA GLU A 169 8.37 -5.71 0.36
C GLU A 169 8.63 -4.69 1.48
N ALA A 170 7.63 -3.85 1.82
CA ALA A 170 7.78 -2.80 2.83
C ALA A 170 7.91 -3.34 4.24
N PHE A 171 7.22 -4.45 4.55
CA PHE A 171 7.17 -5.03 5.89
C PHE A 171 7.98 -6.32 6.03
N ALA A 172 8.88 -6.61 5.07
CA ALA A 172 9.74 -7.79 5.11
C ALA A 172 10.54 -7.90 6.42
N GLU A 173 11.01 -6.76 6.96
CA GLU A 173 11.80 -6.69 8.20
C GLU A 173 10.94 -6.60 9.48
N CYS A 174 9.65 -6.25 9.36
CA CYS A 174 8.72 -6.07 10.48
C CYS A 174 7.33 -6.65 10.15
N PRO A 175 7.19 -7.97 10.00
CA PRO A 175 5.93 -8.59 9.56
C PRO A 175 4.79 -8.30 10.54
N LEU A 176 3.60 -8.00 10.00
CA LEU A 176 2.37 -7.70 10.76
C LEU A 176 1.92 -8.87 11.65
N THR A 177 2.14 -10.10 11.19
CA THR A 177 1.95 -11.31 11.97
C THR A 177 3.29 -11.72 12.57
N ALA A 178 3.36 -11.91 13.88
CA ALA A 178 4.51 -12.55 14.51
C ALA A 178 4.58 -14.00 14.00
N GLY A 179 5.20 -14.19 12.83
CA GLY A 179 5.66 -15.50 12.39
C GLY A 179 6.66 -16.04 13.42
N PRO A 180 6.80 -17.37 13.58
CA PRO A 180 7.80 -17.92 14.46
C PRO A 180 9.17 -17.32 14.11
N PRO A 181 10.02 -17.00 15.12
CA PRO A 181 11.30 -16.36 14.88
C PRO A 181 12.11 -17.17 13.88
N ARG A 182 12.52 -16.53 12.77
CA ARG A 182 13.42 -17.16 11.79
C ARG A 182 14.70 -17.57 12.56
N ARG A 183 14.95 -18.86 12.67
CA ARG A 183 16.23 -19.37 13.18
C ARG A 183 17.35 -18.78 12.32
N PRO A 184 18.39 -18.18 12.94
CA PRO A 184 19.54 -17.74 12.17
C PRO A 184 20.12 -18.95 11.43
N ALA A 185 20.39 -18.80 10.14
CA ALA A 185 21.12 -19.78 9.35
C ALA A 185 22.51 -19.97 9.98
N ARG A 186 22.84 -21.22 10.35
CA ARG A 186 24.18 -21.61 10.80
C ARG A 186 25.15 -21.66 9.64
#